data_588f70f81764865bb344b8498349e78a
#
_entry.id   588f70f81764865bb344b8498349e78a
#
_cell.length_a   1.000
_cell.length_b   1.000
_cell.length_c   1.000
_cell.angle_alpha   90.00
_cell.angle_beta   90.00
_cell.angle_gamma   90.00
#
_symmetry.space_group_name_H-M   'P 1'
#
loop_
_entity.id
_entity.type
_entity.pdbx_description
1 polymer ?
#
loop_
_entity_poly.entity_id
_entity_poly.type
_entity_poly.pdbx_seq_one_letter_code
_entity_poly.pdbx_strand_id
1 'polypeptide(L)'
;RNEVQVVATVLSVDKENPSDVLGMIGASLALHISPIPWDGPIASVRVGRVEGRFIANPTYDEMEKGDVNIVVSATRNAIVMVEGECSEISEADFADAIFFGKDAVQGVIDLQDRMREAIGVAKWSFKKPEAPAGLAERVRSVALTGIKDACSTREKHTRYTKFKEVKKTTVSALVSEFPEHEGFIKETYEDLRYDTMREQVVYEGQRVDGRDLTTVRPITIEVGFLPRTHGS
;
A
#
# COMPACT_ATOMS: atom_id res chain seq x y z
N ARG A 1 10.26 -14.18 3.40
CA ARG A 1 9.93 -13.54 2.11
C ARG A 1 11.20 -13.46 1.28
N ASN A 2 11.12 -13.71 -0.02
CA ASN A 2 12.23 -13.49 -0.94
C ASN A 2 12.16 -12.08 -1.51
N GLU A 3 13.30 -11.43 -1.65
CA GLU A 3 13.38 -10.14 -2.33
C GLU A 3 13.25 -10.34 -3.84
N VAL A 4 12.55 -9.42 -4.49
CA VAL A 4 12.41 -9.37 -5.95
C VAL A 4 12.81 -7.97 -6.40
N GLN A 5 13.81 -7.89 -7.26
CA GLN A 5 14.23 -6.65 -7.88
C GLN A 5 13.71 -6.60 -9.32
N VAL A 6 13.07 -5.50 -9.67
CA VAL A 6 12.64 -5.19 -11.03
C VAL A 6 13.37 -3.94 -11.49
N VAL A 7 13.99 -3.99 -12.66
CA VAL A 7 14.68 -2.85 -13.26
C VAL A 7 14.01 -2.52 -14.59
N ALA A 8 13.46 -1.31 -14.69
CA ALA A 8 12.93 -0.77 -15.94
C ALA A 8 13.94 0.19 -16.56
N THR A 9 14.38 -0.09 -17.78
CA THR A 9 15.32 0.75 -18.51
C THR A 9 14.61 1.40 -19.69
N VAL A 10 14.58 2.72 -19.71
CA VAL A 10 14.03 3.49 -20.83
C VAL A 10 15.08 3.55 -21.93
N LEU A 11 14.77 2.98 -23.09
CA LEU A 11 15.68 2.93 -24.24
C LEU A 11 15.43 4.05 -25.25
N SER A 12 14.18 4.50 -25.34
CA SER A 12 13.78 5.57 -26.24
C SER A 12 12.56 6.29 -25.70
N VAL A 13 12.50 7.58 -25.87
CA VAL A 13 11.34 8.42 -25.55
C VAL A 13 11.09 9.39 -26.70
N ASP A 14 9.84 9.75 -26.91
CA ASP A 14 9.48 10.92 -27.67
C ASP A 14 9.29 12.14 -26.73
N LYS A 15 8.90 13.29 -27.26
CA LYS A 15 8.64 14.49 -26.46
C LYS A 15 7.14 14.73 -26.21
N GLU A 16 6.31 13.79 -26.57
CA GLU A 16 4.86 13.91 -26.53
C GLU A 16 4.22 13.04 -25.44
N ASN A 17 4.78 11.84 -25.23
CA ASN A 17 4.14 10.83 -24.38
C ASN A 17 4.97 10.48 -23.12
N PRO A 18 4.36 10.50 -21.91
CA PRO A 18 5.00 9.99 -20.70
C PRO A 18 5.35 8.50 -20.81
N SER A 19 6.53 8.10 -20.38
CA SER A 19 7.01 6.71 -20.47
C SER A 19 6.81 5.88 -19.19
N ASP A 20 6.43 6.49 -18.10
CA ASP A 20 6.33 5.88 -16.76
C ASP A 20 5.31 4.73 -16.70
N VAL A 21 4.14 4.91 -17.30
CA VAL A 21 3.08 3.88 -17.36
C VAL A 21 3.56 2.62 -18.08
N LEU A 22 4.36 2.76 -19.15
CA LEU A 22 4.95 1.63 -19.87
C LEU A 22 5.96 0.85 -18.99
N GLY A 23 6.71 1.56 -18.15
CA GLY A 23 7.59 0.94 -17.16
C GLY A 23 6.82 0.05 -16.16
N MET A 24 5.68 0.53 -15.66
CA MET A 24 4.82 -0.22 -14.75
C MET A 24 4.23 -1.48 -15.42
N ILE A 25 3.73 -1.34 -16.65
CA ILE A 25 3.18 -2.47 -17.44
C ILE A 25 4.28 -3.49 -17.74
N GLY A 26 5.46 -3.03 -18.15
CA GLY A 26 6.62 -3.88 -18.41
C GLY A 26 7.07 -4.68 -17.17
N ALA A 27 7.10 -4.03 -16.01
CA ALA A 27 7.41 -4.67 -14.73
C ALA A 27 6.39 -5.76 -14.38
N SER A 28 5.10 -5.47 -14.53
CA SER A 28 4.02 -6.42 -14.30
C SER A 28 4.12 -7.62 -15.25
N LEU A 29 4.31 -7.36 -16.56
CA LEU A 29 4.43 -8.42 -17.55
C LEU A 29 5.66 -9.31 -17.30
N ALA A 30 6.80 -8.71 -16.95
CA ALA A 30 8.01 -9.48 -16.63
C ALA A 30 7.78 -10.46 -15.48
N LEU A 31 7.09 -10.04 -14.42
CA LEU A 31 6.69 -10.91 -13.32
C LEU A 31 5.65 -11.95 -13.78
N HIS A 32 4.71 -11.55 -14.62
CA HIS A 32 3.60 -12.40 -15.04
C HIS A 32 4.05 -13.59 -15.90
N ILE A 33 5.00 -13.39 -16.81
CA ILE A 33 5.57 -14.45 -17.66
C ILE A 33 6.69 -15.24 -16.99
N SER A 34 7.30 -14.71 -15.92
CA SER A 34 8.41 -15.36 -15.20
C SER A 34 7.95 -16.54 -14.33
N PRO A 35 8.87 -17.38 -13.81
CA PRO A 35 8.54 -18.44 -12.87
C PRO A 35 8.25 -17.92 -11.45
N ILE A 36 8.41 -16.63 -11.15
CA ILE A 36 8.16 -16.06 -9.83
C ILE A 36 6.67 -16.18 -9.50
N PRO A 37 6.28 -16.67 -8.29
CA PRO A 37 4.89 -16.67 -7.84
C PRO A 37 4.33 -15.25 -7.84
N TRP A 38 3.26 -15.05 -8.61
CA TRP A 38 2.64 -13.75 -8.84
C TRP A 38 1.14 -13.93 -9.10
N ASP A 39 0.29 -13.26 -8.32
CA ASP A 39 -1.17 -13.47 -8.30
C ASP A 39 -1.93 -12.67 -9.37
N GLY A 40 -1.28 -12.36 -10.46
CA GLY A 40 -1.94 -11.79 -11.61
C GLY A 40 -1.25 -10.54 -12.12
N PRO A 41 -1.63 -10.07 -13.31
CA PRO A 41 -1.10 -8.84 -13.84
C PRO A 41 -1.76 -7.62 -13.19
N ILE A 42 -0.95 -6.56 -13.09
CA ILE A 42 -1.44 -5.18 -12.89
C ILE A 42 -1.21 -4.43 -14.19
N ALA A 43 -2.11 -3.49 -14.48
CA ALA A 43 -1.86 -2.51 -15.52
C ALA A 43 -2.09 -1.11 -14.98
N SER A 44 -1.40 -0.15 -15.54
CA SER A 44 -1.47 1.25 -15.16
C SER A 44 -1.86 2.10 -16.36
N VAL A 45 -2.53 3.20 -16.09
CA VAL A 45 -2.89 4.20 -17.08
C VAL A 45 -2.79 5.59 -16.43
N ARG A 46 -2.31 6.56 -17.17
CA ARG A 46 -2.46 7.96 -16.81
C ARG A 46 -3.83 8.44 -17.27
N VAL A 47 -4.58 9.07 -16.41
CA VAL A 47 -5.86 9.67 -16.71
C VAL A 47 -5.72 11.18 -16.67
N GLY A 48 -6.00 11.83 -17.78
CA GLY A 48 -6.18 13.27 -17.90
C GLY A 48 -7.64 13.65 -18.08
N ARG A 49 -7.95 14.93 -17.90
CA ARG A 49 -9.26 15.49 -18.27
C ARG A 49 -9.08 16.84 -18.93
N VAL A 50 -9.53 16.96 -20.16
CA VAL A 50 -9.52 18.21 -20.93
C VAL A 50 -10.94 18.54 -21.37
N GLU A 51 -11.38 19.76 -21.14
CA GLU A 51 -12.73 20.22 -21.44
C GLU A 51 -13.84 19.28 -20.90
N GLY A 52 -13.62 18.75 -19.69
CA GLY A 52 -14.55 17.83 -19.01
C GLY A 52 -14.55 16.39 -19.54
N ARG A 53 -13.66 16.01 -20.46
CA ARG A 53 -13.58 14.65 -21.02
C ARG A 53 -12.33 13.93 -20.51
N PHE A 54 -12.51 12.73 -20.02
CA PHE A 54 -11.39 11.88 -19.61
C PHE A 54 -10.64 11.32 -20.81
N ILE A 55 -9.30 11.32 -20.69
CA ILE A 55 -8.35 10.85 -21.70
C ILE A 55 -7.43 9.82 -21.03
N ALA A 56 -7.29 8.65 -21.65
CA ALA A 56 -6.32 7.65 -21.23
C ALA A 56 -4.96 7.91 -21.87
N ASN A 57 -3.92 8.01 -21.05
CA ASN A 57 -2.56 8.34 -21.45
C ASN A 57 -2.46 9.64 -22.25
N PRO A 58 -2.87 10.78 -21.64
CA PRO A 58 -2.78 12.09 -22.29
C PRO A 58 -1.33 12.43 -22.62
N THR A 59 -1.12 13.16 -23.71
CA THR A 59 0.14 13.79 -24.06
C THR A 59 0.52 14.86 -23.06
N TYR A 60 1.79 15.33 -23.07
CA TYR A 60 2.22 16.44 -22.22
C TYR A 60 1.38 17.71 -22.46
N ASP A 61 1.07 18.03 -23.71
CA ASP A 61 0.24 19.19 -24.07
C ASP A 61 -1.19 19.08 -23.54
N GLU A 62 -1.78 17.86 -23.54
CA GLU A 62 -3.10 17.61 -22.97
C GLU A 62 -3.08 17.70 -21.45
N MET A 63 -2.01 17.23 -20.78
CA MET A 63 -1.85 17.38 -19.36
C MET A 63 -1.75 18.83 -18.90
N GLU A 64 -1.01 19.68 -19.65
CA GLU A 64 -0.91 21.11 -19.36
C GLU A 64 -2.25 21.85 -19.46
N LYS A 65 -3.15 21.39 -20.33
CA LYS A 65 -4.49 21.98 -20.53
C LYS A 65 -5.55 21.37 -19.62
N GLY A 66 -5.22 20.24 -18.98
CA GLY A 66 -6.14 19.47 -18.19
C GLY A 66 -6.23 19.92 -16.73
N ASP A 67 -7.28 19.49 -16.06
CA ASP A 67 -7.52 19.69 -14.64
C ASP A 67 -7.39 18.39 -13.81
N VAL A 68 -7.11 17.27 -14.47
CA VAL A 68 -6.84 15.95 -13.86
C VAL A 68 -5.54 15.40 -14.47
N ASN A 69 -4.66 14.95 -13.61
CA ASN A 69 -3.43 14.24 -13.97
C ASN A 69 -3.15 13.18 -12.90
N ILE A 70 -3.75 12.01 -13.05
CA ILE A 70 -3.59 10.91 -12.10
C ILE A 70 -3.12 9.64 -12.80
N VAL A 71 -2.32 8.84 -12.11
CA VAL A 71 -1.99 7.46 -12.53
C VAL A 71 -2.84 6.50 -11.72
N VAL A 72 -3.56 5.64 -12.40
CA VAL A 72 -4.37 4.59 -11.80
C VAL A 72 -3.76 3.25 -12.17
N SER A 73 -3.44 2.44 -11.16
CA SER A 73 -3.02 1.05 -11.34
C SER A 73 -4.11 0.12 -10.82
N ALA A 74 -4.47 -0.87 -11.61
CA ALA A 74 -5.50 -1.82 -11.23
C ALA A 74 -5.16 -3.25 -11.65
N THR A 75 -5.73 -4.20 -10.92
CA THR A 75 -5.93 -5.58 -11.34
C THR A 75 -7.25 -5.67 -12.11
N ARG A 76 -7.62 -6.88 -12.55
CA ARG A 76 -8.93 -7.12 -13.16
C ARG A 76 -10.09 -6.66 -12.24
N ASN A 77 -9.96 -6.85 -10.95
CA ASN A 77 -11.06 -6.68 -10.00
C ASN A 77 -10.90 -5.49 -9.04
N ALA A 78 -9.69 -5.00 -8.83
CA ALA A 78 -9.40 -4.01 -7.79
C ALA A 78 -8.46 -2.91 -8.28
N ILE A 79 -8.67 -1.70 -7.76
CA ILE A 79 -7.73 -0.59 -7.87
C ILE A 79 -6.66 -0.80 -6.79
N VAL A 80 -5.39 -0.75 -7.16
CA VAL A 80 -4.26 -1.02 -6.26
C VAL A 80 -3.41 0.22 -6.00
N MET A 81 -3.47 1.24 -6.88
CA MET A 81 -2.76 2.49 -6.69
C MET A 81 -3.50 3.64 -7.39
N VAL A 82 -3.53 4.77 -6.74
CA VAL A 82 -3.90 6.06 -7.34
C VAL A 82 -2.88 7.09 -6.87
N GLU A 83 -2.28 7.80 -7.80
CA GLU A 83 -1.30 8.85 -7.53
C GLU A 83 -1.45 9.98 -8.54
N GLY A 84 -1.33 11.23 -8.11
CA GLY A 84 -1.36 12.37 -9.02
C GLY A 84 -1.88 13.64 -8.37
N GLU A 85 -2.32 14.56 -9.20
CA GLU A 85 -2.80 15.88 -8.81
C GLU A 85 -4.01 16.29 -9.65
N CYS A 86 -4.83 17.19 -9.08
CA CYS A 86 -6.00 17.74 -9.73
C CYS A 86 -6.15 19.23 -9.38
N SER A 87 -6.74 20.00 -10.28
CA SER A 87 -7.01 21.42 -10.09
C SER A 87 -8.45 21.62 -9.61
N GLU A 88 -8.68 21.44 -8.30
CA GLU A 88 -9.95 21.75 -7.60
C GLU A 88 -11.20 21.07 -8.22
N ILE A 89 -11.08 19.81 -8.63
CA ILE A 89 -12.23 19.04 -9.12
C ILE A 89 -13.11 18.52 -7.98
N SER A 90 -14.35 18.13 -8.27
CA SER A 90 -15.22 17.51 -7.28
C SER A 90 -14.79 16.08 -6.93
N GLU A 91 -15.15 15.61 -5.73
CA GLU A 91 -14.90 14.22 -5.30
C GLU A 91 -15.60 13.21 -6.23
N ALA A 92 -16.76 13.57 -6.81
CA ALA A 92 -17.47 12.74 -7.77
C ALA A 92 -16.66 12.60 -9.06
N ASP A 93 -16.19 13.70 -9.64
CA ASP A 93 -15.33 13.68 -10.84
C ASP A 93 -14.04 12.91 -10.59
N PHE A 94 -13.46 13.05 -9.39
CA PHE A 94 -12.26 12.31 -9.03
C PHE A 94 -12.50 10.79 -8.96
N ALA A 95 -13.62 10.39 -8.37
CA ALA A 95 -14.02 8.97 -8.36
C ALA A 95 -14.27 8.45 -9.79
N ASP A 96 -14.95 9.22 -10.63
CA ASP A 96 -15.20 8.86 -12.05
C ASP A 96 -13.88 8.72 -12.83
N ALA A 97 -12.89 9.60 -12.59
CA ALA A 97 -11.56 9.50 -13.19
C ALA A 97 -10.85 8.19 -12.80
N ILE A 98 -10.95 7.78 -11.54
CA ILE A 98 -10.36 6.53 -11.05
C ILE A 98 -11.03 5.32 -11.71
N PHE A 99 -12.36 5.29 -11.79
CA PHE A 99 -13.08 4.19 -12.44
C PHE A 99 -12.83 4.15 -13.94
N PHE A 100 -12.77 5.31 -14.61
CA PHE A 100 -12.35 5.39 -16.00
C PHE A 100 -10.98 4.75 -16.22
N GLY A 101 -10.01 5.06 -15.35
CA GLY A 101 -8.67 4.45 -15.38
C GLY A 101 -8.71 2.94 -15.20
N LYS A 102 -9.50 2.45 -14.22
CA LYS A 102 -9.67 1.00 -14.00
C LYS A 102 -10.24 0.29 -15.23
N ASP A 103 -11.20 0.88 -15.91
CA ASP A 103 -11.78 0.29 -17.12
C ASP A 103 -10.81 0.33 -18.31
N ALA A 104 -10.07 1.42 -18.45
CA ALA A 104 -9.10 1.61 -19.53
C ALA A 104 -7.96 0.58 -19.51
N VAL A 105 -7.57 0.07 -18.35
CA VAL A 105 -6.47 -0.91 -18.23
C VAL A 105 -6.88 -2.35 -18.53
N GLN A 106 -8.17 -2.67 -18.66
CA GLN A 106 -8.64 -4.06 -18.81
C GLN A 106 -8.07 -4.74 -20.07
N GLY A 107 -8.02 -4.02 -21.19
CA GLY A 107 -7.42 -4.55 -22.43
C GLY A 107 -5.93 -4.85 -22.31
N VAL A 108 -5.21 -4.09 -21.50
CA VAL A 108 -3.77 -4.34 -21.21
C VAL A 108 -3.59 -5.57 -20.32
N ILE A 109 -4.49 -5.78 -19.36
CA ILE A 109 -4.52 -6.99 -18.54
C ILE A 109 -4.77 -8.22 -19.40
N ASP A 110 -5.76 -8.18 -20.30
CA ASP A 110 -6.05 -9.26 -21.25
C ASP A 110 -4.86 -9.57 -22.18
N LEU A 111 -4.13 -8.53 -22.59
CA LEU A 111 -2.92 -8.71 -23.40
C LEU A 111 -1.81 -9.44 -22.60
N GLN A 112 -1.59 -9.05 -21.35
CA GLN A 112 -0.61 -9.72 -20.48
C GLN A 112 -0.97 -11.19 -20.23
N ASP A 113 -2.24 -11.51 -20.03
CA ASP A 113 -2.71 -12.89 -19.88
C ASP A 113 -2.45 -13.72 -21.14
N ARG A 114 -2.77 -13.19 -22.32
CA ARG A 114 -2.46 -13.86 -23.61
C ARG A 114 -0.95 -14.05 -23.83
N MET A 115 -0.13 -13.07 -23.44
CA MET A 115 1.32 -13.21 -23.53
C MET A 115 1.83 -14.30 -22.58
N ARG A 116 1.29 -14.38 -21.38
CA ARG A 116 1.61 -15.45 -20.44
C ARG A 116 1.23 -16.83 -21.00
N GLU A 117 0.08 -16.97 -21.62
CA GLU A 117 -0.35 -18.22 -22.26
C GLU A 117 0.60 -18.62 -23.40
N ALA A 118 1.09 -17.64 -24.18
CA ALA A 118 1.94 -17.91 -25.35
C ALA A 118 3.40 -18.24 -24.98
N ILE A 119 3.98 -17.57 -24.01
CA ILE A 119 5.42 -17.62 -23.72
C ILE A 119 5.75 -17.78 -22.23
N GLY A 120 4.75 -17.81 -21.35
CA GLY A 120 4.95 -17.90 -19.92
C GLY A 120 5.50 -19.26 -19.49
N VAL A 121 6.29 -19.26 -18.42
CA VAL A 121 6.81 -20.47 -17.81
C VAL A 121 6.01 -20.84 -16.56
N ALA A 122 6.09 -22.11 -16.15
CA ALA A 122 5.43 -22.58 -14.95
C ALA A 122 5.92 -21.82 -13.71
N LYS A 123 5.00 -21.40 -12.84
CA LYS A 123 5.33 -20.74 -11.59
C LYS A 123 6.02 -21.72 -10.64
N TRP A 124 7.02 -21.23 -9.91
CA TRP A 124 7.61 -21.99 -8.82
C TRP A 124 6.56 -22.29 -7.75
N SER A 125 6.54 -23.52 -7.30
CA SER A 125 5.76 -23.88 -6.13
C SER A 125 6.49 -23.39 -4.88
N PHE A 126 5.77 -22.81 -3.95
CA PHE A 126 6.29 -22.55 -2.60
C PHE A 126 5.26 -22.97 -1.55
N LYS A 127 5.76 -23.46 -0.44
CA LYS A 127 4.93 -23.74 0.73
C LYS A 127 4.99 -22.53 1.66
N LYS A 128 3.85 -21.86 1.86
CA LYS A 128 3.79 -20.80 2.85
C LYS A 128 4.00 -21.42 4.23
N PRO A 129 4.95 -20.93 5.03
CA PRO A 129 5.08 -21.38 6.41
C PRO A 129 3.77 -21.13 7.16
N GLU A 130 3.33 -22.10 7.95
CA GLU A 130 2.12 -22.01 8.76
C GLU A 130 2.48 -21.78 10.21
N ALA A 131 1.72 -20.90 10.87
CA ALA A 131 1.89 -20.68 12.29
C ALA A 131 1.48 -21.94 13.07
N PRO A 132 2.18 -22.29 14.17
CA PRO A 132 1.79 -23.40 15.01
C PRO A 132 0.36 -23.28 15.53
N ALA A 133 -0.34 -24.40 15.62
CA ALA A 133 -1.67 -24.42 16.21
C ALA A 133 -1.65 -23.88 17.65
N GLY A 134 -2.66 -23.07 18.01
CA GLY A 134 -2.78 -22.47 19.34
C GLY A 134 -1.89 -21.23 19.59
N LEU A 135 -0.99 -20.87 18.65
CA LEU A 135 -0.10 -19.73 18.85
C LEU A 135 -0.88 -18.42 19.02
N ALA A 136 -1.90 -18.20 18.19
CA ALA A 136 -2.67 -16.95 18.22
C ALA A 136 -3.39 -16.76 19.57
N GLU A 137 -4.00 -17.81 20.09
CA GLU A 137 -4.66 -17.82 21.41
C GLU A 137 -3.66 -17.56 22.53
N ARG A 138 -2.47 -18.16 22.45
CA ARG A 138 -1.42 -17.95 23.47
C ARG A 138 -0.89 -16.53 23.45
N VAL A 139 -0.60 -15.97 22.25
CA VAL A 139 -0.18 -14.58 22.11
C VAL A 139 -1.28 -13.66 22.67
N ARG A 140 -2.54 -13.90 22.30
CA ARG A 140 -3.67 -13.11 22.80
C ARG A 140 -3.77 -13.15 24.32
N SER A 141 -3.66 -14.33 24.94
CA SER A 141 -3.74 -14.49 26.40
C SER A 141 -2.66 -13.73 27.15
N VAL A 142 -1.45 -13.64 26.59
CA VAL A 142 -0.30 -12.97 27.22
C VAL A 142 -0.30 -11.47 26.94
N ALA A 143 -0.62 -11.06 25.71
CA ALA A 143 -0.36 -9.69 25.25
C ALA A 143 -1.56 -8.74 25.31
N LEU A 144 -2.80 -9.23 25.21
CA LEU A 144 -3.98 -8.39 24.96
C LEU A 144 -4.17 -7.28 26.02
N THR A 145 -4.02 -7.60 27.29
CA THR A 145 -4.19 -6.61 28.39
C THR A 145 -3.15 -5.49 28.28
N GLY A 146 -1.89 -5.84 28.03
CA GLY A 146 -0.83 -4.86 27.87
C GLY A 146 -0.98 -4.02 26.60
N ILE A 147 -1.49 -4.62 25.52
CA ILE A 147 -1.80 -3.89 24.27
C ILE A 147 -2.91 -2.87 24.52
N LYS A 148 -3.99 -3.25 25.20
CA LYS A 148 -5.11 -2.33 25.54
C LYS A 148 -4.65 -1.17 26.43
N ASP A 149 -3.81 -1.44 27.44
CA ASP A 149 -3.23 -0.39 28.26
C ASP A 149 -2.34 0.57 27.44
N ALA A 150 -1.52 0.03 26.55
CA ALA A 150 -0.72 0.84 25.64
C ALA A 150 -1.61 1.68 24.68
N CYS A 151 -2.67 1.12 24.10
CA CYS A 151 -3.61 1.84 23.24
C CYS A 151 -4.30 3.01 23.96
N SER A 152 -4.54 2.90 25.27
CA SER A 152 -5.12 3.97 26.10
C SER A 152 -4.12 5.08 26.49
N THR A 153 -2.85 4.91 26.19
CA THR A 153 -1.79 5.87 26.51
C THR A 153 -1.69 6.94 25.41
N ARG A 154 -2.11 8.19 25.72
CA ARG A 154 -2.18 9.28 24.74
C ARG A 154 -0.83 9.74 24.23
N GLU A 155 0.18 9.83 25.13
CA GLU A 155 1.54 10.29 24.75
C GLU A 155 2.22 9.25 23.85
N LYS A 156 2.72 9.71 22.69
CA LYS A 156 3.23 8.84 21.62
C LYS A 156 4.43 8.00 22.04
N HIS A 157 5.46 8.61 22.66
CA HIS A 157 6.69 7.90 23.00
C HIS A 157 6.46 6.86 24.09
N THR A 158 5.70 7.21 25.12
CA THR A 158 5.31 6.30 26.21
C THR A 158 4.48 5.13 25.66
N ARG A 159 3.52 5.39 24.77
CA ARG A 159 2.73 4.36 24.11
C ARG A 159 3.59 3.38 23.33
N TYR A 160 4.53 3.89 22.51
CA TYR A 160 5.44 3.02 21.74
C TYR A 160 6.40 2.24 22.64
N THR A 161 6.85 2.82 23.74
CA THR A 161 7.67 2.11 24.75
C THR A 161 6.89 0.95 25.35
N LYS A 162 5.64 1.19 25.77
CA LYS A 162 4.76 0.12 26.29
C LYS A 162 4.55 -1.00 25.26
N PHE A 163 4.27 -0.68 24.00
CA PHE A 163 4.17 -1.70 22.96
C PHE A 163 5.43 -2.54 22.82
N LYS A 164 6.61 -1.91 22.83
CA LYS A 164 7.90 -2.64 22.77
C LYS A 164 8.11 -3.57 23.97
N GLU A 165 7.77 -3.11 25.16
CA GLU A 165 7.87 -3.90 26.41
C GLU A 165 6.92 -5.10 26.38
N VAL A 166 5.65 -4.89 26.02
CA VAL A 166 4.66 -5.96 25.88
C VAL A 166 5.11 -6.97 24.83
N LYS A 167 5.60 -6.52 23.68
CA LYS A 167 6.14 -7.41 22.64
C LYS A 167 7.30 -8.25 23.17
N LYS A 168 8.26 -7.62 23.82
CA LYS A 168 9.43 -8.31 24.40
C LYS A 168 9.01 -9.36 25.43
N THR A 169 8.12 -9.00 26.34
CA THR A 169 7.59 -9.91 27.37
C THR A 169 6.84 -11.08 26.74
N THR A 170 6.01 -10.82 25.74
CA THR A 170 5.27 -11.86 25.02
C THR A 170 6.20 -12.85 24.33
N VAL A 171 7.20 -12.35 23.61
CA VAL A 171 8.20 -13.22 22.96
C VAL A 171 8.94 -14.07 24.00
N SER A 172 9.43 -13.44 25.10
CA SER A 172 10.18 -14.15 26.14
C SER A 172 9.34 -15.22 26.84
N ALA A 173 8.04 -14.98 27.01
CA ALA A 173 7.14 -15.93 27.65
C ALA A 173 6.78 -17.14 26.78
N LEU A 174 6.77 -16.95 25.44
CA LEU A 174 6.26 -17.97 24.52
C LEU A 174 7.35 -18.68 23.71
N VAL A 175 8.59 -18.16 23.68
CA VAL A 175 9.66 -18.75 22.86
C VAL A 175 10.01 -20.18 23.30
N SER A 176 9.87 -20.52 24.58
CA SER A 176 10.07 -21.88 25.08
C SER A 176 8.94 -22.84 24.75
N GLU A 177 7.72 -22.32 24.61
CA GLU A 177 6.53 -23.09 24.24
C GLU A 177 6.48 -23.34 22.71
N PHE A 178 7.00 -22.39 21.93
CA PHE A 178 7.06 -22.45 20.47
C PHE A 178 8.49 -22.24 19.97
N PRO A 179 9.39 -23.21 20.22
CA PRO A 179 10.78 -23.10 19.78
C PRO A 179 10.86 -22.99 18.26
N GLU A 180 11.81 -22.20 17.74
CA GLU A 180 12.00 -21.91 16.31
C GLU A 180 10.88 -21.08 15.64
N HIS A 181 9.84 -20.70 16.38
CA HIS A 181 8.71 -19.93 15.86
C HIS A 181 8.67 -18.48 16.35
N GLU A 182 9.77 -17.93 16.80
CA GLU A 182 9.84 -16.53 17.29
C GLU A 182 9.33 -15.52 16.27
N GLY A 183 9.57 -15.78 14.97
CA GLY A 183 9.04 -14.96 13.87
C GLY A 183 7.52 -14.89 13.86
N PHE A 184 6.85 -16.04 14.03
CA PHE A 184 5.40 -16.10 14.11
C PHE A 184 4.83 -15.46 15.38
N ILE A 185 5.52 -15.59 16.52
CA ILE A 185 5.09 -14.90 17.75
C ILE A 185 5.10 -13.38 17.53
N LYS A 186 6.16 -12.85 16.90
CA LYS A 186 6.28 -11.42 16.59
C LYS A 186 5.22 -10.94 15.60
N GLU A 187 4.96 -11.70 14.55
CA GLU A 187 3.95 -11.38 13.51
C GLU A 187 2.55 -11.40 14.14
N THR A 188 2.18 -12.46 14.85
CA THR A 188 0.89 -12.58 15.54
C THR A 188 0.67 -11.47 16.59
N TYR A 189 1.73 -11.05 17.28
CA TYR A 189 1.66 -9.91 18.19
C TYR A 189 1.33 -8.61 17.45
N GLU A 190 1.97 -8.36 16.30
CA GLU A 190 1.69 -7.15 15.53
C GLU A 190 0.27 -7.15 14.95
N ASP A 191 -0.21 -8.29 14.49
CA ASP A 191 -1.60 -8.44 14.03
C ASP A 191 -2.59 -8.17 15.17
N LEU A 192 -2.37 -8.77 16.34
CA LEU A 192 -3.22 -8.53 17.51
C LEU A 192 -3.20 -7.05 17.95
N ARG A 193 -2.02 -6.41 17.91
CA ARG A 193 -1.90 -4.98 18.21
C ARG A 193 -2.68 -4.12 17.21
N TYR A 194 -2.54 -4.43 15.92
CA TYR A 194 -3.23 -3.74 14.85
C TYR A 194 -4.76 -3.87 15.01
N ASP A 195 -5.26 -5.08 15.21
CA ASP A 195 -6.67 -5.35 15.36
C ASP A 195 -7.25 -4.67 16.61
N THR A 196 -6.55 -4.78 17.76
CA THR A 196 -6.98 -4.13 19.01
C THR A 196 -7.08 -2.61 18.85
N MET A 197 -6.11 -1.99 18.18
CA MET A 197 -6.15 -0.56 17.90
C MET A 197 -7.30 -0.20 16.95
N ARG A 198 -7.54 -1.00 15.91
CA ARG A 198 -8.66 -0.78 14.99
C ARG A 198 -10.01 -0.94 15.68
N GLU A 199 -10.18 -1.96 16.50
CA GLU A 199 -11.40 -2.19 17.28
C GLU A 199 -11.71 -0.98 18.16
N GLN A 200 -10.73 -0.45 18.88
CA GLN A 200 -10.90 0.77 19.68
C GLN A 200 -11.37 1.96 18.84
N VAL A 201 -10.75 2.19 17.69
CA VAL A 201 -11.10 3.33 16.82
C VAL A 201 -12.49 3.14 16.20
N VAL A 202 -12.80 1.95 15.69
CA VAL A 202 -14.04 1.70 14.94
C VAL A 202 -15.27 1.56 15.85
N TYR A 203 -15.12 0.85 16.98
CA TYR A 203 -16.26 0.54 17.85
C TYR A 203 -16.39 1.46 19.06
N GLU A 204 -15.28 2.00 19.57
CA GLU A 204 -15.30 2.92 20.70
C GLU A 204 -15.23 4.40 20.26
N GLY A 205 -14.97 4.68 18.98
CA GLY A 205 -14.91 6.02 18.43
C GLY A 205 -13.72 6.84 18.93
N GLN A 206 -12.73 6.22 19.56
CA GLN A 206 -11.62 6.90 20.20
C GLN A 206 -10.29 6.56 19.53
N ARG A 207 -9.57 7.58 19.06
CA ARG A 207 -8.20 7.43 18.55
C ARG A 207 -7.20 7.26 19.70
N VAL A 208 -6.12 6.54 19.44
CA VAL A 208 -5.07 6.26 20.46
C VAL A 208 -4.38 7.50 21.03
N ASP A 209 -4.45 8.64 20.36
CA ASP A 209 -3.98 9.94 20.87
C ASP A 209 -5.05 10.74 21.61
N GLY A 210 -6.24 10.17 21.75
CA GLY A 210 -7.36 10.74 22.50
C GLY A 210 -8.23 11.71 21.71
N ARG A 211 -7.98 11.94 20.41
CA ARG A 211 -8.87 12.68 19.53
C ARG A 211 -10.11 11.85 19.19
N ASP A 212 -11.19 12.52 18.84
CA ASP A 212 -12.34 11.90 18.20
C ASP A 212 -12.06 11.60 16.71
N LEU A 213 -13.04 11.07 15.98
CA LEU A 213 -12.89 10.68 14.58
C LEU A 213 -12.82 11.85 13.60
N THR A 214 -13.27 13.04 14.00
CA THR A 214 -13.38 14.23 13.15
C THR A 214 -12.31 15.28 13.43
N THR A 215 -11.73 15.28 14.62
CA THR A 215 -10.70 16.26 15.00
C THR A 215 -9.41 16.05 14.21
N VAL A 216 -9.02 17.05 13.43
CA VAL A 216 -7.71 17.13 12.77
C VAL A 216 -6.65 17.48 13.82
N ARG A 217 -5.46 16.84 13.75
CA ARG A 217 -4.36 17.19 14.65
C ARG A 217 -3.87 18.61 14.38
N PRO A 218 -3.43 19.35 15.42
CA PRO A 218 -2.80 20.65 15.22
C PRO A 218 -1.59 20.54 14.28
N ILE A 219 -1.53 21.43 13.30
CA ILE A 219 -0.40 21.56 12.38
C ILE A 219 0.38 22.79 12.82
N THR A 220 1.67 22.61 13.12
CA THR A 220 2.57 23.70 13.49
C THR A 220 3.59 23.87 12.37
N ILE A 221 3.76 25.10 11.89
CA ILE A 221 4.67 25.45 10.82
C ILE A 221 5.61 26.54 11.34
N GLU A 222 6.92 26.36 11.15
CA GLU A 222 7.94 27.35 11.44
C GLU A 222 8.79 27.54 10.18
N VAL A 223 8.77 28.73 9.64
CA VAL A 223 9.49 29.10 8.41
C VAL A 223 10.87 29.65 8.75
N GLY A 224 11.89 29.30 7.97
CA GLY A 224 13.25 29.79 8.19
C GLY A 224 13.96 29.17 9.40
N PHE A 225 13.49 28.03 9.88
CA PHE A 225 14.05 27.34 11.05
C PHE A 225 15.50 26.91 10.87
N LEU A 226 15.88 26.46 9.68
CA LEU A 226 17.25 26.07 9.34
C LEU A 226 17.93 27.15 8.47
N PRO A 227 19.06 27.72 8.91
CA PRO A 227 19.61 28.93 8.29
C PRO A 227 20.29 28.72 6.92
N ARG A 228 20.53 27.47 6.51
CA ARG A 228 21.28 27.14 5.29
C ARG A 228 20.58 26.18 4.35
N THR A 229 19.36 25.78 4.63
CA THR A 229 18.60 24.89 3.77
C THR A 229 17.79 25.69 2.76
N HIS A 230 17.70 25.16 1.55
CA HIS A 230 16.78 25.68 0.54
C HIS A 230 15.35 25.28 0.94
N GLY A 231 14.49 26.27 1.15
CA GLY A 231 13.07 26.03 1.46
C GLY A 231 12.78 25.50 2.87
N SER A 232 13.44 26.02 3.88
CA SER A 232 13.08 25.72 5.27
C SER A 232 12.01 26.69 5.82
#